data_e6c6f6eb104756004014dbaea04231f4
#
_entry.id   e6c6f6eb104756004014dbaea04231f4
#
_cell.length_a   1.000
_cell.length_b   1.000
_cell.length_c   1.000
_cell.angle_alpha   90.00
_cell.angle_beta   90.00
_cell.angle_gamma   90.00
#
_symmetry.space_group_name_H-M   'P 1'
#
loop_
_entity.id
_entity.type
_entity.pdbx_description
1 polymer ?
#
loop_
_entity_poly.entity_id
_entity_poly.type
_entity_poly.pdbx_seq_one_letter_code
_entity_poly.pdbx_strand_id
1 'polypeptide(L)'
;GVVTSLGIGKSDNWKKLTAGQSGIKPIQRFDTRGLKTTIAGTVDHFDIEPYSAFDLSTAMAEAAAAEAIEEARIGSRSSFPGPLIIATPPSELEWPHLRQLYNALPDTDISGYARLLACARSGKHADLARHVRFAAIADRLKDRFSTRGEPLSICTACASGATTIQLGLEAIRRGDTEAALCVGTDATVHPEGLIRFSLLSALSTVNDAPQKASKPFAKRRDGFVIAEGAGAVVLESLSAAKARGAPILG
;
A
#
# COMPACT_ATOMS: atom_id res chain seq x y z
N GLY A 1 5.64 -10.33 7.25
CA GLY A 1 4.48 -9.66 7.82
C GLY A 1 3.43 -9.38 6.77
N VAL A 2 2.17 -9.30 7.17
CA VAL A 2 1.06 -9.12 6.24
C VAL A 2 -0.12 -8.37 6.87
N VAL A 3 -0.75 -7.49 6.08
CA VAL A 3 -2.03 -6.83 6.38
C VAL A 3 -2.92 -6.95 5.17
N THR A 4 -4.15 -7.41 5.35
CA THR A 4 -5.16 -7.48 4.28
C THR A 4 -6.55 -7.17 4.83
N SER A 5 -7.56 -7.18 3.98
CA SER A 5 -8.98 -7.09 4.39
C SER A 5 -9.42 -8.22 5.34
N LEU A 6 -8.63 -9.27 5.49
CA LEU A 6 -8.89 -10.34 6.45
C LEU A 6 -8.37 -10.03 7.86
N GLY A 7 -7.34 -9.18 8.00
CA GLY A 7 -6.80 -8.83 9.32
C GLY A 7 -5.38 -8.30 9.30
N ILE A 8 -4.84 -8.07 10.49
CA ILE A 8 -3.46 -7.65 10.73
C ILE A 8 -2.66 -8.86 11.20
N GLY A 9 -1.50 -9.07 10.59
CA GLY A 9 -0.59 -10.15 10.92
C GLY A 9 -0.92 -11.47 10.24
N LYS A 10 0.09 -12.32 10.11
CA LYS A 10 -0.02 -13.60 9.41
C LYS A 10 -0.98 -14.58 10.08
N SER A 11 -1.06 -14.56 11.40
CA SER A 11 -1.90 -15.49 12.16
C SER A 11 -3.39 -15.31 11.85
N ASP A 12 -3.88 -14.05 11.90
CA ASP A 12 -5.26 -13.72 11.59
C ASP A 12 -5.60 -13.99 10.13
N ASN A 13 -4.70 -13.58 9.24
CA ASN A 13 -4.86 -13.80 7.80
C ASN A 13 -4.91 -15.29 7.48
N TRP A 14 -3.99 -16.09 8.04
CA TRP A 14 -3.94 -17.53 7.81
C TRP A 14 -5.18 -18.25 8.33
N LYS A 15 -5.61 -17.95 9.56
CA LYS A 15 -6.80 -18.52 10.17
C LYS A 15 -8.06 -18.28 9.33
N LYS A 16 -8.27 -17.06 8.86
CA LYS A 16 -9.44 -16.70 8.06
C LYS A 16 -9.35 -17.25 6.64
N LEU A 17 -8.17 -17.22 6.03
CA LEU A 17 -7.92 -17.76 4.70
C LEU A 17 -8.19 -19.29 4.66
N THR A 18 -7.67 -20.04 5.63
CA THR A 18 -7.88 -21.49 5.72
C THR A 18 -9.30 -21.87 6.11
N ALA A 19 -10.04 -20.96 6.75
CA ALA A 19 -11.47 -21.12 6.99
C ALA A 19 -12.34 -20.75 5.78
N GLY A 20 -11.73 -20.39 4.62
CA GLY A 20 -12.45 -20.00 3.41
C GLY A 20 -13.17 -18.66 3.52
N GLN A 21 -12.79 -17.80 4.46
CA GLN A 21 -13.39 -16.48 4.60
C GLN A 21 -12.91 -15.53 3.50
N SER A 22 -13.83 -14.76 2.94
CA SER A 22 -13.53 -13.70 1.99
C SER A 22 -13.44 -12.35 2.69
N GLY A 23 -12.44 -11.55 2.34
CA GLY A 23 -12.34 -10.15 2.77
C GLY A 23 -13.06 -9.17 1.82
N ILE A 24 -13.68 -9.68 0.75
CA ILE A 24 -14.44 -8.85 -0.20
C ILE A 24 -15.81 -8.54 0.37
N LYS A 25 -16.18 -7.26 0.42
CA LYS A 25 -17.40 -6.75 1.00
C LYS A 25 -17.91 -5.49 0.27
N PRO A 26 -19.17 -5.08 0.48
CA PRO A 26 -19.62 -3.78 -0.02
C PRO A 26 -18.77 -2.64 0.55
N ILE A 27 -18.45 -1.68 -0.30
CA ILE A 27 -17.70 -0.47 0.08
C ILE A 27 -18.62 0.42 0.91
N GLN A 28 -18.18 0.80 2.11
CA GLN A 28 -18.92 1.69 3.02
C GLN A 28 -18.25 3.04 3.22
N ARG A 29 -16.99 3.17 2.81
CA ARG A 29 -16.12 4.33 3.05
C ARG A 29 -16.53 5.57 2.25
N PHE A 30 -17.17 5.39 1.11
CA PHE A 30 -17.67 6.45 0.25
C PHE A 30 -18.92 6.02 -0.52
N ASP A 31 -19.62 6.99 -1.11
CA ASP A 31 -20.82 6.74 -1.90
C ASP A 31 -20.48 6.06 -3.24
N THR A 32 -21.04 4.88 -3.44
CA THR A 32 -20.82 4.07 -4.66
C THR A 32 -21.95 4.20 -5.68
N ARG A 33 -22.94 5.07 -5.47
CA ARG A 33 -24.04 5.28 -6.41
C ARG A 33 -23.52 5.73 -7.77
N GLY A 34 -23.97 5.06 -8.81
CA GLY A 34 -23.52 5.30 -10.19
C GLY A 34 -22.23 4.56 -10.59
N LEU A 35 -21.56 3.88 -9.67
CA LEU A 35 -20.44 3.01 -9.99
C LEU A 35 -20.91 1.62 -10.39
N LYS A 36 -20.26 0.99 -11.38
CA LYS A 36 -20.56 -0.38 -11.82
C LYS A 36 -20.13 -1.42 -10.79
N THR A 37 -19.04 -1.15 -10.07
CA THR A 37 -18.49 -2.00 -9.01
C THR A 37 -18.65 -1.28 -7.68
N THR A 38 -19.28 -1.96 -6.71
CA THR A 38 -19.57 -1.42 -5.38
C THR A 38 -18.94 -2.25 -4.26
N ILE A 39 -18.06 -3.19 -4.62
CA ILE A 39 -17.39 -4.13 -3.73
C ILE A 39 -15.88 -3.98 -3.81
N ALA A 40 -15.20 -4.22 -2.69
CA ALA A 40 -13.75 -4.23 -2.59
C ALA A 40 -13.26 -5.06 -1.39
N GLY A 41 -11.98 -5.36 -1.36
CA GLY A 41 -11.31 -5.87 -0.17
C GLY A 41 -10.73 -4.72 0.66
N THR A 42 -11.58 -3.94 1.34
CA THR A 42 -11.14 -2.79 2.15
C THR A 42 -10.51 -3.23 3.47
N VAL A 43 -9.44 -2.54 3.85
CA VAL A 43 -8.80 -2.67 5.17
C VAL A 43 -9.37 -1.59 6.09
N ASP A 44 -10.20 -2.01 7.06
CA ASP A 44 -10.89 -1.10 7.99
C ASP A 44 -10.41 -1.32 9.44
N HIS A 45 -9.19 -1.82 9.61
CA HIS A 45 -8.60 -2.13 10.94
C HIS A 45 -7.77 -0.98 11.50
N PHE A 46 -7.62 0.11 10.75
CA PHE A 46 -6.91 1.32 11.15
C PHE A 46 -7.88 2.49 11.22
N ASP A 47 -7.76 3.29 12.26
CA ASP A 47 -8.54 4.52 12.43
C ASP A 47 -7.84 5.65 11.65
N ILE A 48 -8.23 5.81 10.39
CA ILE A 48 -7.69 6.83 9.47
C ILE A 48 -8.83 7.76 9.08
N GLU A 49 -8.97 8.86 9.84
CA GLU A 49 -10.00 9.87 9.62
C GLU A 49 -9.40 11.29 9.52
N PRO A 50 -9.64 12.03 8.45
CA PRO A 50 -10.35 11.60 7.24
C PRO A 50 -9.55 10.55 6.46
N TYR A 51 -10.26 9.71 5.69
CA TYR A 51 -9.60 8.70 4.87
C TYR A 51 -8.55 9.31 3.95
N SER A 52 -7.40 8.66 3.92
CA SER A 52 -6.29 8.95 3.02
C SER A 52 -5.62 7.65 2.61
N ALA A 53 -5.54 7.39 1.31
CA ALA A 53 -4.83 6.22 0.79
C ALA A 53 -3.34 6.24 1.17
N PHE A 54 -2.75 7.42 1.23
CA PHE A 54 -1.37 7.61 1.70
C PHE A 54 -1.20 7.17 3.17
N ASP A 55 -2.05 7.67 4.06
CA ASP A 55 -1.93 7.37 5.49
C ASP A 55 -2.27 5.90 5.77
N LEU A 56 -3.28 5.32 5.10
CA LEU A 56 -3.62 3.91 5.23
C LEU A 56 -2.51 2.99 4.66
N SER A 57 -1.97 3.31 3.47
CA SER A 57 -0.81 2.58 2.91
C SER A 57 0.38 2.61 3.84
N THR A 58 0.64 3.76 4.47
CA THR A 58 1.73 3.92 5.44
C THR A 58 1.50 3.05 6.68
N ALA A 59 0.31 3.12 7.28
CA ALA A 59 -0.03 2.35 8.49
C ALA A 59 0.04 0.83 8.25
N MET A 60 -0.48 0.37 7.10
CA MET A 60 -0.39 -1.04 6.71
C MET A 60 1.06 -1.49 6.50
N ALA A 61 1.86 -0.67 5.80
CA ALA A 61 3.28 -0.96 5.55
C ALA A 61 4.09 -1.01 6.86
N GLU A 62 3.85 -0.07 7.78
CA GLU A 62 4.48 -0.06 9.10
C GLU A 62 4.13 -1.32 9.91
N ALA A 63 2.87 -1.73 9.91
CA ALA A 63 2.42 -2.93 10.62
C ALA A 63 3.05 -4.21 10.02
N ALA A 64 3.03 -4.36 8.70
CA ALA A 64 3.61 -5.51 8.03
C ALA A 64 5.15 -5.57 8.21
N ALA A 65 5.84 -4.43 8.10
CA ALA A 65 7.28 -4.35 8.30
C ALA A 65 7.67 -4.69 9.75
N ALA A 66 6.93 -4.17 10.73
CA ALA A 66 7.17 -4.47 12.14
C ALA A 66 7.06 -5.97 12.44
N GLU A 67 6.02 -6.64 11.92
CA GLU A 67 5.84 -8.09 12.05
C GLU A 67 7.01 -8.85 11.41
N ALA A 68 7.43 -8.45 10.19
CA ALA A 68 8.53 -9.11 9.48
C ALA A 68 9.87 -9.00 10.23
N ILE A 69 10.19 -7.82 10.77
CA ILE A 69 11.40 -7.57 11.54
C ILE A 69 11.40 -8.40 12.85
N GLU A 70 10.26 -8.39 13.56
CA GLU A 70 10.11 -9.14 14.81
C GLU A 70 10.29 -10.65 14.59
N GLU A 71 9.66 -11.22 13.57
CA GLU A 71 9.78 -12.64 13.24
C GLU A 71 11.17 -13.03 12.76
N ALA A 72 11.81 -12.19 11.96
CA ALA A 72 13.18 -12.42 11.53
C ALA A 72 14.17 -12.33 12.69
N ARG A 73 13.77 -11.78 13.85
CA ARG A 73 14.64 -11.52 15.01
C ARG A 73 15.90 -10.76 14.62
N ILE A 74 15.78 -9.78 13.73
CA ILE A 74 16.88 -8.94 13.25
C ILE A 74 16.60 -7.49 13.58
N GLY A 75 17.53 -6.83 14.27
CA GLY A 75 17.29 -5.46 14.75
C GLY A 75 16.25 -5.41 15.88
N SER A 76 15.37 -4.42 15.81
CA SER A 76 14.27 -4.22 16.76
C SER A 76 13.05 -3.61 16.05
N ARG A 77 11.93 -3.45 16.77
CA ARG A 77 10.73 -2.76 16.23
C ARG A 77 10.97 -1.31 15.78
N SER A 78 12.11 -0.73 16.08
CA SER A 78 12.51 0.64 15.71
C SER A 78 13.83 0.72 14.97
N SER A 79 14.45 -0.41 14.64
CA SER A 79 15.76 -0.42 13.97
C SER A 79 15.94 -1.67 13.13
N PHE A 80 16.23 -1.48 11.84
CA PHE A 80 16.58 -2.54 10.91
C PHE A 80 17.96 -2.28 10.30
N PRO A 81 18.90 -3.25 10.32
CA PRO A 81 20.31 -3.01 9.98
C PRO A 81 20.60 -2.95 8.47
N GLY A 82 19.60 -3.12 7.61
CA GLY A 82 19.72 -3.13 6.15
C GLY A 82 18.94 -2.01 5.47
N PRO A 83 19.01 -1.93 4.12
CA PRO A 83 18.21 -1.00 3.33
C PRO A 83 16.73 -1.38 3.31
N LEU A 84 15.89 -0.37 3.05
CA LEU A 84 14.48 -0.50 2.75
C LEU A 84 14.25 -0.41 1.24
N ILE A 85 13.54 -1.37 0.68
CA ILE A 85 13.05 -1.36 -0.70
C ILE A 85 11.54 -1.52 -0.63
N ILE A 86 10.81 -0.51 -1.10
CA ILE A 86 9.36 -0.48 -0.96
C ILE A 86 8.66 -0.24 -2.30
N ALA A 87 7.63 -1.02 -2.55
CA ALA A 87 6.69 -0.83 -3.63
C ALA A 87 5.48 -0.05 -3.10
N THR A 88 5.19 1.08 -3.74
CA THR A 88 4.04 1.93 -3.43
C THR A 88 3.24 2.21 -4.70
N PRO A 89 1.92 2.46 -4.58
CA PRO A 89 1.16 2.96 -5.72
C PRO A 89 1.65 4.34 -6.14
N PRO A 90 1.32 4.80 -7.36
CA PRO A 90 1.57 6.18 -7.75
C PRO A 90 0.92 7.14 -6.76
N SER A 91 1.69 8.13 -6.31
CA SER A 91 1.20 9.13 -5.36
C SER A 91 0.34 10.17 -6.07
N GLU A 92 -0.82 10.48 -5.51
CA GLU A 92 -1.77 11.44 -6.06
C GLU A 92 -2.58 12.12 -4.97
N LEU A 93 -3.10 13.31 -5.28
CA LEU A 93 -4.10 13.97 -4.43
C LEU A 93 -5.47 13.35 -4.72
N GLU A 94 -6.10 12.82 -3.70
CA GLU A 94 -7.47 12.36 -3.74
C GLU A 94 -8.45 13.54 -3.84
N TRP A 95 -9.67 13.28 -4.29
CA TRP A 95 -10.69 14.32 -4.49
C TRP A 95 -10.91 15.28 -3.30
N PRO A 96 -10.95 14.83 -2.04
CA PRO A 96 -11.06 15.75 -0.91
C PRO A 96 -9.89 16.74 -0.83
N HIS A 97 -8.66 16.29 -1.09
CA HIS A 97 -7.47 17.15 -1.10
C HIS A 97 -7.50 18.16 -2.27
N LEU A 98 -7.93 17.70 -3.45
CA LEU A 98 -8.10 18.59 -4.61
C LEU A 98 -9.14 19.67 -4.35
N ARG A 99 -10.28 19.33 -3.71
CA ARG A 99 -11.29 20.31 -3.29
C ARG A 99 -10.76 21.29 -2.27
N GLN A 100 -10.04 20.81 -1.26
CA GLN A 100 -9.39 21.65 -0.25
C GLN A 100 -8.45 22.65 -0.91
N LEU A 101 -7.58 22.16 -1.80
CA LEU A 101 -6.66 23.00 -2.55
C LEU A 101 -7.39 24.00 -3.44
N TYR A 102 -8.41 23.57 -4.18
CA TYR A 102 -9.18 24.43 -5.08
C TYR A 102 -9.89 25.56 -4.34
N ASN A 103 -10.38 25.31 -3.12
CA ASN A 103 -11.09 26.27 -2.30
C ASN A 103 -10.19 27.15 -1.42
N ALA A 104 -8.85 26.96 -1.49
CA ALA A 104 -7.89 27.69 -0.66
C ALA A 104 -7.78 29.18 -0.99
N LEU A 105 -8.19 29.58 -2.19
CA LEU A 105 -8.24 30.99 -2.60
C LEU A 105 -9.66 31.54 -2.49
N PRO A 106 -9.82 32.84 -2.16
CA PRO A 106 -11.10 33.52 -2.27
C PRO A 106 -11.68 33.41 -3.69
N ASP A 107 -12.95 33.70 -3.85
CA ASP A 107 -13.57 33.78 -5.17
C ASP A 107 -12.81 34.77 -6.06
N THR A 108 -12.33 34.23 -7.18
CA THR A 108 -11.56 34.95 -8.20
C THR A 108 -12.11 34.55 -9.55
N ASP A 109 -11.90 35.37 -10.57
CA ASP A 109 -12.25 35.04 -11.97
C ASP A 109 -11.40 33.88 -12.54
N ILE A 110 -10.45 33.36 -11.75
CA ILE A 110 -9.60 32.25 -12.13
C ILE A 110 -10.32 30.94 -11.83
N SER A 111 -10.45 30.07 -12.83
CA SER A 111 -11.13 28.77 -12.70
C SER A 111 -10.25 27.61 -13.18
N GLY A 112 -10.72 26.39 -12.95
CA GLY A 112 -10.09 25.17 -13.45
C GLY A 112 -8.65 24.98 -12.99
N TYR A 113 -7.79 24.52 -13.88
CA TYR A 113 -6.40 24.19 -13.58
C TYR A 113 -5.56 25.41 -13.13
N ALA A 114 -5.84 26.59 -13.71
CA ALA A 114 -5.14 27.82 -13.33
C ALA A 114 -5.38 28.17 -11.83
N ARG A 115 -6.60 27.94 -11.34
CA ARG A 115 -6.93 28.12 -9.92
C ARG A 115 -6.17 27.13 -9.04
N LEU A 116 -6.12 25.84 -9.40
CA LEU A 116 -5.34 24.84 -8.66
C LEU A 116 -3.88 25.22 -8.57
N LEU A 117 -3.26 25.66 -9.67
CA LEU A 117 -1.87 26.12 -9.68
C LEU A 117 -1.65 27.33 -8.77
N ALA A 118 -2.55 28.32 -8.80
CA ALA A 118 -2.45 29.49 -7.95
C ALA A 118 -2.56 29.12 -6.46
N CYS A 119 -3.49 28.20 -6.12
CA CYS A 119 -3.64 27.68 -4.78
C CYS A 119 -2.39 26.92 -4.31
N ALA A 120 -1.85 26.04 -5.14
CA ALA A 120 -0.62 25.30 -4.83
C ALA A 120 0.58 26.26 -4.61
N ARG A 121 0.72 27.27 -5.46
CA ARG A 121 1.79 28.28 -5.33
C ARG A 121 1.65 29.18 -4.10
N SER A 122 0.45 29.29 -3.52
CA SER A 122 0.23 30.08 -2.30
C SER A 122 0.97 29.54 -1.06
N GLY A 123 1.41 28.26 -1.08
CA GLY A 123 2.05 27.58 0.03
C GLY A 123 1.14 27.27 1.22
N LYS A 124 -0.15 27.65 1.18
CA LYS A 124 -1.09 27.46 2.29
C LYS A 124 -1.36 25.99 2.63
N HIS A 125 -1.14 25.10 1.68
CA HIS A 125 -1.35 23.64 1.80
C HIS A 125 -0.09 22.87 1.42
N ALA A 126 1.07 23.33 1.90
CA ALA A 126 2.35 22.66 1.68
C ALA A 126 2.39 21.23 2.29
N ASP A 127 1.57 20.98 3.31
CA ASP A 127 1.37 19.67 3.93
C ASP A 127 0.85 18.62 2.94
N LEU A 128 0.08 19.02 1.92
CA LEU A 128 -0.40 18.10 0.88
C LEU A 128 0.72 17.57 -0.01
N ALA A 129 1.90 18.19 0.00
CA ALA A 129 3.06 17.72 -0.79
C ALA A 129 3.46 16.27 -0.44
N ARG A 130 3.23 15.82 0.80
CA ARG A 130 3.49 14.43 1.22
C ARG A 130 2.68 13.42 0.42
N HIS A 131 1.44 13.75 0.01
CA HIS A 131 0.55 12.85 -0.73
C HIS A 131 0.97 12.67 -2.20
N VAL A 132 1.77 13.59 -2.76
CA VAL A 132 2.23 13.52 -4.14
C VAL A 132 3.70 13.16 -4.29
N ARG A 133 4.45 13.12 -3.19
CA ARG A 133 5.86 12.75 -3.21
C ARG A 133 6.01 11.23 -3.16
N PHE A 134 6.48 10.63 -4.25
CA PHE A 134 6.58 9.18 -4.42
C PHE A 134 7.38 8.46 -3.33
N ALA A 135 8.40 9.12 -2.78
CA ALA A 135 9.22 8.57 -1.70
C ALA A 135 8.62 8.75 -0.29
N ALA A 136 7.49 9.44 -0.13
CA ALA A 136 7.03 9.86 1.19
C ALA A 136 6.72 8.70 2.15
N ILE A 137 6.16 7.60 1.66
CA ILE A 137 5.94 6.39 2.49
C ILE A 137 7.28 5.75 2.86
N ALA A 138 8.22 5.68 1.92
CA ALA A 138 9.55 5.12 2.16
C ALA A 138 10.33 5.91 3.22
N ASP A 139 10.31 7.25 3.14
CA ASP A 139 10.94 8.13 4.13
C ASP A 139 10.34 7.90 5.52
N ARG A 140 9.03 7.77 5.60
CA ARG A 140 8.32 7.49 6.84
C ARG A 140 8.74 6.16 7.47
N LEU A 141 8.84 5.08 6.66
CA LEU A 141 9.31 3.79 7.14
C LEU A 141 10.81 3.82 7.49
N LYS A 142 11.64 4.55 6.74
CA LYS A 142 13.05 4.77 7.07
C LYS A 142 13.19 5.36 8.47
N ASP A 143 12.45 6.43 8.75
CA ASP A 143 12.48 7.09 10.06
C ASP A 143 11.97 6.16 11.17
N ARG A 144 10.88 5.43 10.88
CA ARG A 144 10.23 4.51 11.84
C ARG A 144 11.12 3.33 12.23
N PHE A 145 11.86 2.77 11.27
CA PHE A 145 12.68 1.57 11.46
C PHE A 145 14.18 1.84 11.40
N SER A 146 14.59 3.10 11.31
CA SER A 146 16.02 3.51 11.21
C SER A 146 16.80 2.62 10.23
N THR A 147 16.23 2.40 9.03
CA THR A 147 16.85 1.56 8.00
C THR A 147 18.12 2.19 7.46
N ARG A 148 19.04 1.37 6.95
CA ARG A 148 20.35 1.83 6.50
C ARG A 148 20.27 2.46 5.10
N GLY A 149 20.89 3.63 4.95
CA GLY A 149 20.98 4.33 3.66
C GLY A 149 19.66 4.98 3.22
N GLU A 150 19.61 5.43 1.98
CA GLU A 150 18.39 5.98 1.40
C GLU A 150 17.45 4.84 0.94
N PRO A 151 16.14 4.94 1.25
CA PRO A 151 15.20 3.91 0.83
C PRO A 151 14.95 3.98 -0.67
N LEU A 152 14.66 2.85 -1.27
CA LEU A 152 14.31 2.76 -2.68
C LEU A 152 12.79 2.56 -2.82
N SER A 153 12.10 3.59 -3.33
CA SER A 153 10.69 3.49 -3.74
C SER A 153 10.59 3.06 -5.19
N ILE A 154 9.76 2.08 -5.47
CA ILE A 154 9.52 1.59 -6.84
C ILE A 154 8.04 1.48 -7.16
N CYS A 155 7.72 1.57 -8.46
CA CYS A 155 6.42 1.22 -9.00
C CYS A 155 6.60 0.56 -10.36
N THR A 156 6.33 -0.74 -10.43
CA THR A 156 6.31 -1.54 -11.67
C THR A 156 4.94 -2.19 -11.85
N ALA A 157 3.89 -1.43 -11.52
CA ALA A 157 2.50 -1.87 -11.52
C ALA A 157 2.32 -3.15 -10.66
N CYS A 158 1.60 -4.16 -11.16
CA CYS A 158 1.28 -5.38 -10.40
C CYS A 158 2.52 -6.22 -10.01
N ALA A 159 3.68 -6.00 -10.65
CA ALA A 159 4.93 -6.70 -10.33
C ALA A 159 5.75 -6.02 -9.24
N SER A 160 5.32 -4.87 -8.74
CA SER A 160 6.12 -4.03 -7.82
C SER A 160 6.59 -4.79 -6.58
N GLY A 161 5.71 -5.53 -5.92
CA GLY A 161 6.07 -6.33 -4.74
C GLY A 161 7.15 -7.38 -5.03
N ALA A 162 7.04 -8.11 -6.15
CA ALA A 162 8.06 -9.07 -6.56
C ALA A 162 9.39 -8.37 -6.91
N THR A 163 9.32 -7.17 -7.52
CA THR A 163 10.51 -6.40 -7.86
C THR A 163 11.27 -5.93 -6.60
N THR A 164 10.59 -5.62 -5.47
CA THR A 164 11.30 -5.30 -4.22
C THR A 164 12.13 -6.48 -3.72
N ILE A 165 11.57 -7.69 -3.81
CA ILE A 165 12.27 -8.93 -3.41
C ILE A 165 13.47 -9.17 -4.33
N GLN A 166 13.30 -9.02 -5.64
CA GLN A 166 14.39 -9.15 -6.60
C GLN A 166 15.55 -8.20 -6.29
N LEU A 167 15.25 -6.92 -6.10
CA LEU A 167 16.26 -5.90 -5.81
C LEU A 167 16.98 -6.15 -4.48
N GLY A 168 16.26 -6.60 -3.45
CA GLY A 168 16.84 -6.99 -2.18
C GLY A 168 17.78 -8.20 -2.32
N LEU A 169 17.35 -9.22 -3.06
CA LEU A 169 18.19 -10.39 -3.37
C LEU A 169 19.45 -10.00 -4.14
N GLU A 170 19.33 -9.13 -5.14
CA GLU A 170 20.47 -8.66 -5.93
C GLU A 170 21.46 -7.84 -5.09
N ALA A 171 20.99 -6.99 -4.19
CA ALA A 171 21.84 -6.23 -3.28
C ALA A 171 22.64 -7.18 -2.35
N ILE A 172 22.01 -8.22 -1.81
CA ILE A 172 22.67 -9.24 -1.00
C ILE A 172 23.70 -10.02 -1.84
N ARG A 173 23.35 -10.45 -3.04
CA ARG A 173 24.25 -11.20 -3.94
C ARG A 173 25.48 -10.41 -4.37
N ARG A 174 25.35 -9.10 -4.53
CA ARG A 174 26.50 -8.22 -4.82
C ARG A 174 27.36 -7.92 -3.60
N GLY A 175 26.90 -8.29 -2.40
CA GLY A 175 27.61 -7.96 -1.16
C GLY A 175 27.41 -6.52 -0.67
N ASP A 176 26.41 -5.81 -1.21
CA ASP A 176 26.10 -4.42 -0.81
C ASP A 176 25.52 -4.40 0.62
N THR A 177 24.84 -5.46 1.02
CA THR A 177 24.24 -5.64 2.34
C THR A 177 24.09 -7.11 2.70
N GLU A 178 24.04 -7.42 4.00
CA GLU A 178 23.72 -8.76 4.50
C GLU A 178 22.22 -9.01 4.65
N ALA A 179 21.42 -7.96 4.76
CA ALA A 179 19.97 -8.06 4.91
C ALA A 179 19.24 -6.91 4.21
N ALA A 180 18.02 -7.15 3.75
CA ALA A 180 17.14 -6.14 3.13
C ALA A 180 15.70 -6.30 3.61
N LEU A 181 15.02 -5.18 3.88
CA LEU A 181 13.60 -5.11 4.17
C LEU A 181 12.85 -4.79 2.88
N CYS A 182 12.07 -5.76 2.40
CA CYS A 182 11.28 -5.64 1.17
C CYS A 182 9.80 -5.50 1.54
N VAL A 183 9.17 -4.40 1.13
CA VAL A 183 7.79 -4.06 1.49
C VAL A 183 6.99 -3.77 0.23
N GLY A 184 5.70 -4.12 0.23
CA GLY A 184 4.72 -3.66 -0.75
C GLY A 184 3.46 -3.22 -0.04
N THR A 185 2.86 -2.11 -0.46
CA THR A 185 1.62 -1.57 0.13
C THR A 185 0.77 -0.87 -0.91
N ASP A 186 -0.55 -0.98 -0.77
CA ASP A 186 -1.51 -0.28 -1.61
C ASP A 186 -2.85 -0.10 -0.86
N ALA A 187 -3.38 1.11 -0.84
CA ALA A 187 -4.68 1.46 -0.27
C ALA A 187 -5.53 2.29 -1.24
N THR A 188 -5.46 2.00 -2.54
CA THR A 188 -6.13 2.78 -3.59
C THR A 188 -7.60 2.40 -3.82
N VAL A 189 -8.31 1.94 -2.78
CA VAL A 189 -9.78 1.77 -2.82
C VAL A 189 -10.45 3.11 -2.50
N HIS A 190 -10.49 3.98 -3.50
CA HIS A 190 -11.16 5.28 -3.49
C HIS A 190 -11.88 5.52 -4.82
N PRO A 191 -12.78 6.52 -4.93
CA PRO A 191 -13.60 6.72 -6.14
C PRO A 191 -12.79 6.78 -7.43
N GLU A 192 -11.67 7.51 -7.42
CA GLU A 192 -10.82 7.69 -8.60
C GLU A 192 -10.19 6.36 -9.05
N GLY A 193 -9.74 5.53 -8.11
CA GLY A 193 -9.22 4.20 -8.40
C GLY A 193 -10.26 3.29 -9.04
N LEU A 194 -11.47 3.24 -8.47
CA LEU A 194 -12.59 2.48 -9.01
C LEU A 194 -13.01 2.96 -10.41
N ILE A 195 -13.12 4.28 -10.62
CA ILE A 195 -13.47 4.84 -11.93
C ILE A 195 -12.41 4.46 -12.96
N ARG A 196 -11.14 4.60 -12.66
CA ARG A 196 -10.02 4.27 -13.55
C ARG A 196 -10.09 2.83 -14.05
N PHE A 197 -10.22 1.87 -13.13
CA PHE A 197 -10.30 0.45 -13.47
C PHE A 197 -11.64 0.08 -14.11
N SER A 198 -12.74 0.78 -13.79
CA SER A 198 -14.04 0.61 -14.45
C SER A 198 -14.00 1.05 -15.92
N LEU A 199 -13.29 2.14 -16.24
CA LEU A 199 -13.10 2.59 -17.62
C LEU A 199 -12.32 1.56 -18.47
N LEU A 200 -11.46 0.78 -17.85
CA LEU A 200 -10.74 -0.32 -18.49
C LEU A 200 -11.57 -1.61 -18.55
N SER A 201 -12.81 -1.61 -18.03
CA SER A 201 -13.66 -2.81 -17.89
C SER A 201 -12.94 -3.97 -17.19
N ALA A 202 -12.08 -3.65 -16.22
CA ALA A 202 -11.23 -4.62 -15.56
C ALA A 202 -11.83 -5.17 -14.25
N LEU A 203 -12.81 -4.46 -13.66
CA LEU A 203 -13.40 -4.83 -12.38
C LEU A 203 -14.61 -5.76 -12.55
N SER A 204 -14.75 -6.73 -11.64
CA SER A 204 -15.96 -7.52 -11.51
C SER A 204 -17.15 -6.65 -11.09
N THR A 205 -18.31 -6.94 -11.67
CA THR A 205 -19.58 -6.28 -11.37
C THR A 205 -20.56 -7.17 -10.59
N VAL A 206 -20.08 -8.29 -10.03
CA VAL A 206 -20.86 -9.22 -9.21
C VAL A 206 -21.01 -8.64 -7.79
N ASN A 207 -21.82 -7.60 -7.66
CA ASN A 207 -22.00 -6.85 -6.41
C ASN A 207 -22.89 -7.56 -5.38
N ASP A 208 -23.82 -8.40 -5.84
CA ASP A 208 -24.81 -9.14 -5.03
C ASP A 208 -24.22 -10.35 -4.31
N ALA A 209 -23.07 -10.83 -4.75
CA ALA A 209 -22.37 -11.96 -4.13
C ALA A 209 -20.86 -11.66 -3.98
N PRO A 210 -20.48 -10.70 -3.11
CA PRO A 210 -19.08 -10.22 -3.00
C PRO A 210 -18.06 -11.36 -2.84
N GLN A 211 -18.37 -12.35 -1.99
CA GLN A 211 -17.47 -13.46 -1.69
C GLN A 211 -17.20 -14.38 -2.90
N LYS A 212 -18.03 -14.27 -3.95
CA LYS A 212 -17.93 -15.06 -5.19
C LYS A 212 -17.43 -14.23 -6.38
N ALA A 213 -17.15 -12.95 -6.20
CA ALA A 213 -16.78 -12.06 -7.27
C ALA A 213 -15.37 -12.35 -7.83
N SER A 214 -14.40 -12.59 -6.96
CA SER A 214 -13.04 -12.97 -7.37
C SER A 214 -12.99 -14.44 -7.77
N LYS A 215 -12.81 -14.72 -9.04
CA LYS A 215 -12.83 -16.06 -9.65
C LYS A 215 -11.62 -16.27 -10.56
N PRO A 216 -10.39 -16.22 -10.03
CA PRO A 216 -9.19 -16.38 -10.85
C PRO A 216 -9.23 -17.72 -11.60
N PHE A 217 -8.79 -17.71 -12.87
CA PHE A 217 -8.77 -18.85 -13.77
C PHE A 217 -10.13 -19.45 -14.16
N ALA A 218 -11.23 -19.02 -13.55
CA ALA A 218 -12.56 -19.54 -13.91
C ALA A 218 -13.00 -19.10 -15.31
N LYS A 219 -13.70 -19.97 -16.06
CA LYS A 219 -14.24 -19.65 -17.39
C LYS A 219 -15.24 -18.47 -17.34
N ARG A 220 -16.00 -18.33 -16.23
CA ARG A 220 -17.01 -17.28 -16.03
C ARG A 220 -16.48 -16.12 -15.18
N ARG A 221 -15.17 -15.86 -15.19
CA ARG A 221 -14.63 -14.64 -14.56
C ARG A 221 -15.05 -13.41 -15.35
N ASP A 222 -15.30 -12.33 -14.67
CA ASP A 222 -15.81 -11.08 -15.24
C ASP A 222 -14.97 -9.84 -14.86
N GLY A 223 -13.84 -10.06 -14.21
CA GLY A 223 -12.93 -9.02 -13.76
C GLY A 223 -12.28 -9.38 -12.43
N PHE A 224 -11.41 -8.50 -11.93
CA PHE A 224 -10.85 -8.64 -10.58
C PHE A 224 -11.61 -7.78 -9.58
N VAL A 225 -11.39 -7.99 -8.30
CA VAL A 225 -11.88 -7.12 -7.22
C VAL A 225 -10.71 -6.35 -6.66
N ILE A 226 -10.79 -5.02 -6.68
CA ILE A 226 -9.78 -4.16 -6.08
C ILE A 226 -9.70 -4.38 -4.58
N ALA A 227 -8.50 -4.39 -4.00
CA ALA A 227 -8.30 -4.62 -2.58
C ALA A 227 -7.10 -3.83 -2.07
N GLU A 228 -7.09 -3.64 -0.76
CA GLU A 228 -6.02 -2.98 -0.02
C GLU A 228 -5.20 -4.00 0.74
N GLY A 229 -3.94 -3.66 1.02
CA GLY A 229 -3.08 -4.50 1.82
C GLY A 229 -1.62 -4.07 1.82
N ALA A 230 -0.86 -4.72 2.67
CA ALA A 230 0.60 -4.63 2.70
C ALA A 230 1.21 -6.00 3.00
N GLY A 231 2.39 -6.22 2.43
CA GLY A 231 3.23 -7.37 2.73
C GLY A 231 4.67 -6.94 2.94
N ALA A 232 5.36 -7.60 3.86
CA ALA A 232 6.78 -7.36 4.10
C ALA A 232 7.52 -8.67 4.32
N VAL A 233 8.73 -8.74 3.77
CA VAL A 233 9.66 -9.83 4.01
C VAL A 233 11.05 -9.27 4.34
N VAL A 234 11.76 -9.97 5.21
CA VAL A 234 13.17 -9.75 5.47
C VAL A 234 13.96 -10.79 4.67
N LEU A 235 14.84 -10.31 3.81
CA LEU A 235 15.84 -11.13 3.14
C LEU A 235 17.15 -11.00 3.90
N GLU A 236 17.91 -12.10 3.97
CA GLU A 236 19.20 -12.12 4.64
C GLU A 236 20.13 -13.12 3.93
N SER A 237 21.42 -12.84 3.92
CA SER A 237 22.41 -13.82 3.42
C SER A 237 22.35 -15.08 4.29
N LEU A 238 22.43 -16.25 3.67
CA LEU A 238 22.36 -17.53 4.38
C LEU A 238 23.46 -17.66 5.43
N SER A 239 24.65 -17.12 5.14
CA SER A 239 25.79 -17.11 6.07
C SER A 239 25.49 -16.29 7.32
N ALA A 240 24.99 -15.06 7.17
CA ALA A 240 24.62 -14.19 8.29
C ALA A 240 23.47 -14.78 9.11
N ALA A 241 22.42 -15.28 8.43
CA ALA A 241 21.27 -15.90 9.08
C ALA A 241 21.70 -17.10 9.94
N LYS A 242 22.55 -17.99 9.43
CA LYS A 242 23.10 -19.14 10.17
C LYS A 242 23.99 -18.70 11.34
N ALA A 243 24.86 -17.72 11.13
CA ALA A 243 25.80 -17.25 12.15
C ALA A 243 25.09 -16.71 13.40
N ARG A 244 23.92 -16.06 13.22
CA ARG A 244 23.12 -15.52 14.34
C ARG A 244 22.00 -16.45 14.82
N GLY A 245 21.83 -17.64 14.23
CA GLY A 245 20.75 -18.57 14.59
C GLY A 245 19.36 -18.06 14.22
N ALA A 246 19.23 -17.41 13.07
CA ALA A 246 17.97 -16.86 12.59
C ALA A 246 16.90 -17.93 12.35
N PRO A 247 15.61 -17.63 12.55
CA PRO A 247 14.52 -18.44 12.03
C PRO A 247 14.47 -18.32 10.50
N ILE A 248 14.92 -19.34 9.78
CA ILE A 248 14.90 -19.36 8.31
C ILE A 248 13.60 -20.02 7.87
N LEU A 249 12.79 -19.29 7.09
CA LEU A 249 11.48 -19.75 6.62
C LEU A 249 11.51 -20.29 5.18
N GLY A 250 12.52 -19.94 4.41
CA GLY A 250 12.66 -20.38 3.03
C GLY A 250 13.97 -19.91 2.40
#